data_e59c6e5921befe886485db63726a82d0
#
_entry.id   e59c6e5921befe886485db63726a82d0
#
_cell.length_a   1.000
_cell.length_b   1.000
_cell.length_c   1.000
_cell.angle_alpha   90.00
_cell.angle_beta   90.00
_cell.angle_gamma   90.00
#
_symmetry.space_group_name_H-M   'P 1'
#
loop_
_entity.id
_entity.type
_entity.pdbx_description
1 polymer ?
#
loop_
_entity_poly.entity_id
_entity_poly.type
_entity_poly.pdbx_seq_one_letter_code
_entity_poly.pdbx_strand_id
1 'polypeptide(L)'
;MENEKANDGGISPFGAKRLSDLCVNGMFLNYASYLKANEQDLISVVDCILTQIMPDGGFNCRSNRFKTVHSSLHTTLSVLEGFTEYKNNGFTYRLNELKKATQTAKEFVLLHQLNISDRTGEIINKDFLRFSYPRCWRYDILSALDYFQYSKTPWDKRMQPAIDILLKKRNQNGTWNVQAKHSGQTHFDMEKSRTS
;
A
#
# COMPACT_ATOMS: atom_id res chain seq x y z
N MET A 1 13.73 -18.80 -0.29
CA MET A 1 13.87 -17.38 -0.70
C MET A 1 14.87 -17.15 -1.85
N GLU A 2 15.97 -17.87 -1.93
CA GLU A 2 16.95 -17.64 -3.02
C GLU A 2 16.38 -17.84 -4.44
N ASN A 3 15.49 -18.80 -4.64
CA ASN A 3 14.87 -19.09 -5.94
C ASN A 3 13.80 -18.07 -6.40
N GLU A 4 13.42 -17.13 -5.52
CA GLU A 4 12.36 -16.16 -5.78
C GLU A 4 12.89 -14.72 -5.84
N LYS A 5 14.21 -14.52 -5.63
CA LYS A 5 14.84 -13.21 -5.81
C LYS A 5 14.98 -12.92 -7.30
N ALA A 6 14.41 -11.80 -7.71
CA ALA A 6 14.55 -11.28 -9.07
C ALA A 6 15.92 -10.63 -9.28
N ASN A 7 16.30 -10.38 -10.54
CA ASN A 7 17.57 -9.74 -10.89
C ASN A 7 17.73 -8.31 -10.33
N ASP A 8 16.63 -7.66 -9.99
CA ASP A 8 16.60 -6.34 -9.35
C ASP A 8 16.71 -6.39 -7.81
N GLY A 9 16.90 -7.57 -7.24
CA GLY A 9 17.02 -7.79 -5.80
C GLY A 9 15.69 -7.91 -5.04
N GLY A 10 14.58 -7.63 -5.69
CA GLY A 10 13.24 -7.79 -5.12
C GLY A 10 12.75 -9.24 -5.17
N ILE A 11 11.59 -9.48 -4.57
CA ILE A 11 10.90 -10.77 -4.61
C ILE A 11 9.95 -10.81 -5.80
N SER A 12 10.02 -11.90 -6.59
CA SER A 12 9.11 -12.14 -7.69
C SER A 12 8.46 -13.53 -7.56
N PRO A 13 7.20 -13.61 -7.15
CA PRO A 13 6.48 -14.89 -7.04
C PRO A 13 6.24 -15.56 -8.39
N PHE A 14 6.53 -14.85 -9.49
CA PHE A 14 6.39 -15.35 -10.86
C PHE A 14 7.73 -15.81 -11.48
N GLY A 15 8.76 -15.99 -10.66
CA GLY A 15 10.08 -16.47 -11.02
C GLY A 15 11.13 -15.37 -11.18
N ALA A 16 12.38 -15.73 -10.91
CA ALA A 16 13.53 -14.83 -10.83
C ALA A 16 13.87 -14.09 -12.12
N LYS A 17 13.43 -14.60 -13.28
CA LYS A 17 13.71 -13.98 -14.60
C LYS A 17 12.91 -12.70 -14.88
N ARG A 18 11.90 -12.39 -14.07
CA ARG A 18 11.08 -11.17 -14.20
C ARG A 18 11.55 -10.13 -13.20
N LEU A 19 11.44 -8.85 -13.59
CA LEU A 19 11.57 -7.74 -12.64
C LEU A 19 10.45 -7.83 -11.60
N SER A 20 10.80 -7.53 -10.38
CA SER A 20 9.87 -7.63 -9.26
C SER A 20 8.78 -6.55 -9.30
N ASP A 21 7.63 -6.84 -8.72
CA ASP A 21 6.56 -5.86 -8.53
C ASP A 21 6.72 -5.15 -7.19
N LEU A 22 6.82 -3.83 -7.21
CA LEU A 22 7.02 -3.04 -5.98
C LEU A 22 5.91 -3.22 -4.94
N CYS A 23 4.65 -3.35 -5.36
CA CYS A 23 3.57 -3.60 -4.44
C CYS A 23 3.73 -4.96 -3.72
N VAL A 24 4.22 -5.99 -4.44
CA VAL A 24 4.54 -7.30 -3.85
C VAL A 24 5.70 -7.17 -2.87
N ASN A 25 6.75 -6.40 -3.23
CA ASN A 25 7.89 -6.17 -2.35
C ASN A 25 7.50 -5.39 -1.09
N GLY A 26 6.61 -4.39 -1.19
CA GLY A 26 6.05 -3.70 -0.04
C GLY A 26 5.29 -4.64 0.90
N MET A 27 4.40 -5.48 0.35
CA MET A 27 3.67 -6.49 1.13
C MET A 27 4.61 -7.53 1.75
N PHE A 28 5.60 -8.01 0.99
CA PHE A 28 6.59 -8.95 1.51
C PHE A 28 7.37 -8.35 2.67
N LEU A 29 7.86 -7.12 2.52
CA LEU A 29 8.57 -6.41 3.58
C LEU A 29 7.71 -6.26 4.83
N ASN A 30 6.41 -5.97 4.67
CA ASN A 30 5.44 -5.89 5.76
C ASN A 30 5.36 -7.21 6.52
N TYR A 31 5.02 -8.31 5.85
CA TYR A 31 4.84 -9.61 6.50
C TYR A 31 6.12 -10.17 7.08
N ALA A 32 7.22 -10.07 6.35
CA ALA A 32 8.51 -10.58 6.80
C ALA A 32 9.01 -9.83 8.03
N SER A 33 8.80 -8.51 8.07
CA SER A 33 9.14 -7.69 9.24
C SER A 33 8.28 -8.05 10.45
N TYR A 34 6.96 -8.18 10.25
CA TYR A 34 6.04 -8.60 11.31
C TYR A 34 6.40 -9.98 11.90
N LEU A 35 6.75 -10.93 11.04
CA LEU A 35 7.16 -12.28 11.42
C LEU A 35 8.61 -12.37 11.91
N LYS A 36 9.29 -11.24 12.09
CA LYS A 36 10.67 -11.18 12.61
C LYS A 36 11.68 -11.99 11.77
N ALA A 37 11.57 -11.88 10.44
CA ALA A 37 12.58 -12.44 9.55
C ALA A 37 13.96 -11.85 9.85
N ASN A 38 15.04 -12.54 9.42
CA ASN A 38 16.38 -12.01 9.58
C ASN A 38 16.55 -10.74 8.70
N GLU A 39 17.06 -9.64 9.28
CA GLU A 39 17.27 -8.38 8.55
C GLU A 39 18.13 -8.57 7.30
N GLN A 40 19.14 -9.44 7.38
CA GLN A 40 20.03 -9.75 6.25
C GLN A 40 19.28 -10.25 5.00
N ASP A 41 18.17 -10.97 5.20
CA ASP A 41 17.32 -11.45 4.10
C ASP A 41 16.49 -10.36 3.46
N LEU A 42 16.26 -9.25 4.18
CA LEU A 42 15.44 -8.12 3.75
C LEU A 42 16.24 -7.02 3.03
N ILE A 43 17.57 -7.00 3.19
CA ILE A 43 18.46 -5.96 2.63
C ILE A 43 18.19 -5.73 1.15
N SER A 44 18.21 -6.77 0.34
CA SER A 44 18.03 -6.64 -1.12
C SER A 44 16.65 -6.12 -1.51
N VAL A 45 15.62 -6.42 -0.72
CA VAL A 45 14.25 -5.92 -0.93
C VAL A 45 14.17 -4.43 -0.59
N VAL A 46 14.79 -4.02 0.51
CA VAL A 46 14.89 -2.60 0.90
C VAL A 46 15.60 -1.80 -0.17
N ASP A 47 16.74 -2.29 -0.67
CA ASP A 47 17.49 -1.65 -1.74
C ASP A 47 16.67 -1.54 -3.03
N CYS A 48 16.03 -2.63 -3.45
CA CYS A 48 15.16 -2.65 -4.61
C CYS A 48 14.06 -1.59 -4.52
N ILE A 49 13.36 -1.49 -3.39
CA ILE A 49 12.29 -0.50 -3.21
C ILE A 49 12.85 0.92 -3.25
N LEU A 50 13.93 1.21 -2.53
CA LEU A 50 14.49 2.56 -2.44
C LEU A 50 15.04 3.08 -3.77
N THR A 51 15.50 2.20 -4.67
CA THR A 51 15.98 2.61 -6.00
C THR A 51 14.85 3.02 -6.96
N GLN A 52 13.60 2.75 -6.61
CA GLN A 52 12.45 2.97 -7.49
C GLN A 52 11.49 4.08 -6.99
N ILE A 53 11.98 4.97 -6.12
CA ILE A 53 11.24 6.18 -5.72
C ILE A 53 11.05 7.05 -6.95
N MET A 54 9.82 7.44 -7.22
CA MET A 54 9.48 8.28 -8.36
C MET A 54 9.63 9.78 -8.05
N PRO A 55 9.77 10.64 -9.09
CA PRO A 55 9.96 12.09 -8.90
C PRO A 55 8.83 12.78 -8.12
N ASP A 56 7.60 12.27 -8.19
CA ASP A 56 6.45 12.76 -7.44
C ASP A 56 6.38 12.25 -5.99
N GLY A 57 7.40 11.51 -5.55
CA GLY A 57 7.60 11.06 -4.18
C GLY A 57 6.95 9.74 -3.81
N GLY A 58 6.16 9.14 -4.68
CA GLY A 58 5.53 7.83 -4.46
C GLY A 58 6.21 6.69 -5.20
N PHE A 59 5.46 5.62 -5.48
CA PHE A 59 5.92 4.39 -6.11
C PHE A 59 4.92 3.86 -7.14
N ASN A 60 5.42 3.13 -8.16
CA ASN A 60 4.56 2.46 -9.14
C ASN A 60 5.16 1.14 -9.60
N CYS A 61 4.43 0.03 -9.50
CA CYS A 61 4.85 -1.29 -9.98
C CYS A 61 5.20 -1.33 -11.47
N ARG A 62 4.71 -0.37 -12.26
CA ARG A 62 4.95 -0.32 -13.70
C ARG A 62 6.15 0.54 -14.08
N SER A 63 6.80 1.22 -13.14
CA SER A 63 7.91 2.15 -13.42
C SER A 63 9.06 1.46 -14.15
N ASN A 64 9.41 0.25 -13.73
CA ASN A 64 10.51 -0.52 -14.28
C ASN A 64 10.21 -1.24 -15.63
N ARG A 65 8.91 -1.40 -15.99
CA ARG A 65 8.48 -2.16 -17.19
C ARG A 65 7.83 -1.32 -18.28
N PHE A 66 7.13 -0.26 -17.90
CA PHE A 66 6.27 0.50 -18.82
C PHE A 66 6.62 1.99 -18.90
N LYS A 67 7.79 2.40 -18.38
CA LYS A 67 8.24 3.81 -18.33
C LYS A 67 7.18 4.75 -17.77
N THR A 68 6.40 4.29 -16.81
CA THR A 68 5.37 5.07 -16.14
C THR A 68 6.03 6.23 -15.40
N VAL A 69 5.49 7.43 -15.56
CA VAL A 69 6.07 8.67 -15.00
C VAL A 69 5.35 9.17 -13.74
N HIS A 70 4.25 8.52 -13.35
CA HIS A 70 3.45 8.88 -12.17
C HIS A 70 3.35 7.72 -11.19
N SER A 71 3.40 8.02 -9.91
CA SER A 71 3.18 7.07 -8.84
C SER A 71 1.73 6.56 -8.79
N SER A 72 1.53 5.45 -8.12
CA SER A 72 0.25 4.81 -7.90
C SER A 72 -0.07 4.79 -6.41
N LEU A 73 -1.26 5.24 -6.01
CA LEU A 73 -1.73 5.15 -4.63
C LEU A 73 -1.66 3.72 -4.10
N HIS A 74 -2.02 2.75 -4.94
CA HIS A 74 -1.97 1.33 -4.61
C HIS A 74 -0.56 0.86 -4.24
N THR A 75 0.42 1.09 -5.11
CA THR A 75 1.81 0.66 -4.87
C THR A 75 2.42 1.43 -3.70
N THR A 76 2.16 2.74 -3.65
CA THR A 76 2.68 3.61 -2.61
C THR A 76 2.20 3.18 -1.22
N LEU A 77 0.92 2.85 -1.07
CA LEU A 77 0.40 2.37 0.22
C LEU A 77 1.06 1.05 0.65
N SER A 78 1.18 0.08 -0.26
CA SER A 78 1.85 -1.20 0.04
C SER A 78 3.30 -1.01 0.52
N VAL A 79 4.04 -0.10 -0.12
CA VAL A 79 5.41 0.23 0.30
C VAL A 79 5.43 0.94 1.65
N LEU A 80 4.52 1.88 1.87
CA LEU A 80 4.39 2.59 3.14
C LEU A 80 4.11 1.65 4.31
N GLU A 81 3.23 0.67 4.13
CA GLU A 81 2.93 -0.38 5.12
C GLU A 81 4.20 -1.19 5.42
N GLY A 82 4.94 -1.61 4.38
CA GLY A 82 6.20 -2.33 4.54
C GLY A 82 7.26 -1.53 5.30
N PHE A 83 7.47 -0.27 4.97
CA PHE A 83 8.42 0.60 5.65
C PHE A 83 8.07 0.85 7.11
N THR A 84 6.76 1.01 7.38
CA THR A 84 6.28 1.23 8.75
C THR A 84 6.50 0.00 9.60
N GLU A 85 6.20 -1.19 9.09
CA GLU A 85 6.37 -2.44 9.82
C GLU A 85 7.85 -2.76 10.02
N TYR A 86 8.70 -2.54 9.01
CA TYR A 86 10.16 -2.67 9.12
C TYR A 86 10.72 -1.83 10.27
N LYS A 87 10.37 -0.55 10.32
CA LYS A 87 10.76 0.35 11.39
C LYS A 87 10.23 -0.10 12.76
N ASN A 88 8.94 -0.46 12.84
CA ASN A 88 8.27 -0.81 14.10
C ASN A 88 8.85 -2.10 14.72
N ASN A 89 9.40 -2.98 13.90
CA ASN A 89 10.03 -4.21 14.34
C ASN A 89 11.52 -4.08 14.67
N GLY A 90 12.06 -2.86 14.63
CA GLY A 90 13.40 -2.54 15.12
C GLY A 90 14.52 -2.78 14.11
N PHE A 91 14.20 -3.00 12.84
CA PHE A 91 15.19 -3.09 11.77
C PHE A 91 15.83 -1.73 11.50
N THR A 92 17.10 -1.74 11.11
CA THR A 92 17.94 -0.52 11.10
C THR A 92 18.60 -0.22 9.76
N TYR A 93 18.71 -1.21 8.87
CA TYR A 93 19.39 -1.02 7.60
C TYR A 93 18.69 0.07 6.76
N ARG A 94 19.46 1.07 6.35
CA ARG A 94 19.02 2.26 5.61
C ARG A 94 17.82 3.01 6.22
N LEU A 95 17.64 2.92 7.53
CA LEU A 95 16.45 3.47 8.21
C LEU A 95 16.23 4.97 7.97
N ASN A 96 17.30 5.75 7.83
CA ASN A 96 17.17 7.19 7.55
C ASN A 96 16.62 7.46 6.14
N GLU A 97 17.03 6.67 5.15
CA GLU A 97 16.52 6.77 3.79
C GLU A 97 15.06 6.30 3.72
N LEU A 98 14.72 5.21 4.42
CA LEU A 98 13.34 4.75 4.57
C LEU A 98 12.45 5.81 5.20
N LYS A 99 12.91 6.51 6.24
CA LYS A 99 12.16 7.60 6.87
C LYS A 99 11.90 8.74 5.89
N LYS A 100 12.90 9.13 5.11
CA LYS A 100 12.78 10.19 4.08
C LYS A 100 11.79 9.76 3.00
N ALA A 101 11.93 8.55 2.47
CA ALA A 101 11.02 7.98 1.47
C ALA A 101 9.58 7.85 2.00
N THR A 102 9.42 7.45 3.27
CA THR A 102 8.10 7.41 3.93
C THR A 102 7.45 8.79 3.97
N GLN A 103 8.22 9.83 4.27
CA GLN A 103 7.68 11.19 4.34
C GLN A 103 7.22 11.69 2.97
N THR A 104 8.01 11.52 1.91
CA THR A 104 7.63 11.91 0.54
C THR A 104 6.45 11.09 0.02
N ALA A 105 6.41 9.80 0.32
CA ALA A 105 5.31 8.93 -0.09
C ALA A 105 3.99 9.23 0.64
N LYS A 106 4.03 9.61 1.92
CA LYS A 106 2.85 10.11 2.65
C LYS A 106 2.35 11.42 2.04
N GLU A 107 3.27 12.34 1.72
CA GLU A 107 2.91 13.60 1.06
C GLU A 107 2.24 13.36 -0.29
N PHE A 108 2.76 12.44 -1.10
CA PHE A 108 2.12 12.03 -2.36
C PHE A 108 0.67 11.56 -2.13
N VAL A 109 0.41 10.69 -1.15
CA VAL A 109 -0.96 10.21 -0.85
C VAL A 109 -1.86 11.35 -0.38
N LEU A 110 -1.34 12.26 0.43
CA LEU A 110 -2.09 13.42 0.94
C LEU A 110 -2.40 14.44 -0.15
N LEU A 111 -1.48 14.72 -1.08
CA LEU A 111 -1.72 15.59 -2.23
C LEU A 111 -2.88 15.07 -3.10
N HIS A 112 -3.01 13.76 -3.19
CA HIS A 112 -4.12 13.10 -3.87
C HIS A 112 -5.38 12.96 -2.99
N GLN A 113 -5.44 13.57 -1.81
CA GLN A 113 -6.57 13.46 -0.87
C GLN A 113 -7.08 12.02 -0.75
N LEU A 114 -6.17 11.06 -0.82
CA LEU A 114 -6.37 9.61 -0.80
C LEU A 114 -7.07 9.01 -2.04
N ASN A 115 -7.71 9.79 -2.89
CA ASN A 115 -8.44 9.27 -4.06
C ASN A 115 -8.70 10.28 -5.19
N ILE A 116 -8.19 11.50 -5.06
CA ILE A 116 -8.42 12.58 -6.01
C ILE A 116 -7.17 12.82 -6.86
N SER A 117 -7.34 13.02 -8.14
CA SER A 117 -6.25 13.44 -9.02
C SER A 117 -5.83 14.88 -8.71
N ASP A 118 -4.56 15.09 -8.43
CA ASP A 118 -3.96 16.41 -8.22
C ASP A 118 -3.98 17.30 -9.48
N ARG A 119 -4.14 16.67 -10.66
CA ARG A 119 -4.16 17.38 -11.96
C ARG A 119 -5.56 17.75 -12.41
N THR A 120 -6.56 16.88 -12.17
CA THR A 120 -7.93 17.09 -12.68
C THR A 120 -8.93 17.44 -11.59
N GLY A 121 -8.59 17.20 -10.31
CA GLY A 121 -9.51 17.32 -9.20
C GLY A 121 -10.61 16.25 -9.15
N GLU A 122 -10.54 15.26 -10.04
CA GLU A 122 -11.53 14.19 -10.14
C GLU A 122 -11.10 12.92 -9.39
N ILE A 123 -12.06 12.04 -9.12
CA ILE A 123 -11.81 10.74 -8.51
C ILE A 123 -10.97 9.88 -9.46
N ILE A 124 -9.80 9.43 -9.00
CA ILE A 124 -8.86 8.60 -9.77
C ILE A 124 -9.49 7.27 -10.19
N ASN A 125 -10.14 6.61 -9.24
CA ASN A 125 -10.81 5.35 -9.47
C ASN A 125 -11.99 5.16 -8.49
N LYS A 126 -13.19 4.92 -9.01
CA LYS A 126 -14.39 4.71 -8.20
C LYS A 126 -14.30 3.46 -7.30
N ASP A 127 -13.50 2.46 -7.68
CA ASP A 127 -13.28 1.27 -6.85
C ASP A 127 -12.53 1.60 -5.55
N PHE A 128 -11.75 2.68 -5.50
CA PHE A 128 -11.10 3.13 -4.28
C PHE A 128 -12.08 3.57 -3.18
N LEU A 129 -13.31 3.83 -3.55
CA LEU A 129 -14.38 4.22 -2.64
C LEU A 129 -15.21 3.03 -2.15
N ARG A 130 -14.93 1.80 -2.60
CA ARG A 130 -15.69 0.60 -2.23
C ARG A 130 -14.99 -0.13 -1.11
N PHE A 131 -15.73 -0.39 -0.03
CA PHE A 131 -15.18 -1.10 1.13
C PHE A 131 -15.34 -2.61 0.93
N SER A 132 -14.22 -3.25 0.69
CA SER A 132 -14.12 -4.70 0.49
C SER A 132 -13.59 -5.37 1.74
N TYR A 133 -14.13 -6.55 2.07
CA TYR A 133 -13.60 -7.34 3.16
C TYR A 133 -13.58 -8.83 2.77
N PRO A 134 -12.44 -9.49 2.94
CA PRO A 134 -11.13 -8.89 3.15
C PRO A 134 -10.70 -8.02 1.97
N ARG A 135 -9.93 -6.94 2.23
CA ARG A 135 -9.48 -6.05 1.15
C ARG A 135 -8.44 -6.70 0.22
N CYS A 136 -7.85 -7.82 0.67
CA CYS A 136 -6.72 -8.47 0.02
C CYS A 136 -5.55 -7.48 -0.19
N TRP A 137 -5.00 -7.43 -1.42
CA TRP A 137 -3.89 -6.56 -1.81
C TRP A 137 -4.33 -5.22 -2.43
N ARG A 138 -5.63 -4.95 -2.53
CA ARG A 138 -6.16 -3.79 -3.25
C ARG A 138 -6.18 -2.53 -2.37
N TYR A 139 -6.05 -1.40 -3.03
CA TYR A 139 -6.16 -0.08 -2.42
C TYR A 139 -7.62 0.34 -2.29
N ASP A 140 -7.96 0.94 -1.17
CA ASP A 140 -9.15 1.76 -0.97
C ASP A 140 -8.86 2.87 0.06
N ILE A 141 -9.76 3.86 0.16
CA ILE A 141 -9.60 4.99 1.08
C ILE A 141 -9.63 4.56 2.54
N LEU A 142 -10.35 3.50 2.88
CA LEU A 142 -10.39 2.98 4.25
C LEU A 142 -9.02 2.43 4.66
N SER A 143 -8.37 1.68 3.78
CA SER A 143 -7.01 1.16 4.01
C SER A 143 -5.98 2.28 4.15
N ALA A 144 -6.12 3.35 3.35
CA ALA A 144 -5.23 4.50 3.46
C ALA A 144 -5.42 5.22 4.81
N LEU A 145 -6.66 5.44 5.24
CA LEU A 145 -6.95 6.04 6.55
C LEU A 145 -6.44 5.16 7.71
N ASP A 146 -6.64 3.84 7.63
CA ASP A 146 -6.14 2.87 8.59
C ASP A 146 -4.60 2.93 8.69
N TYR A 147 -3.92 3.00 7.54
CA TYR A 147 -2.47 3.19 7.51
C TYR A 147 -2.04 4.50 8.21
N PHE A 148 -2.69 5.63 7.93
CA PHE A 148 -2.34 6.90 8.56
C PHE A 148 -2.54 6.84 10.08
N GLN A 149 -3.60 6.21 10.55
CA GLN A 149 -3.86 5.96 11.97
C GLN A 149 -2.79 5.03 12.57
N TYR A 150 -2.51 3.88 11.97
CA TYR A 150 -1.52 2.91 12.43
C TYR A 150 -0.10 3.50 12.51
N SER A 151 0.28 4.26 11.49
CA SER A 151 1.58 4.94 11.44
C SER A 151 1.70 6.16 12.34
N LYS A 152 0.65 6.45 13.16
CA LYS A 152 0.57 7.61 14.08
C LYS A 152 0.85 8.94 13.37
N THR A 153 0.42 9.05 12.12
CA THR A 153 0.55 10.31 11.37
C THR A 153 -0.43 11.34 11.94
N PRO A 154 0.02 12.56 12.24
CA PRO A 154 -0.88 13.62 12.68
C PRO A 154 -2.01 13.85 11.68
N TRP A 155 -3.16 14.28 12.19
CA TRP A 155 -4.29 14.66 11.37
C TRP A 155 -3.90 15.72 10.33
N ASP A 156 -4.31 15.52 9.09
CA ASP A 156 -4.18 16.47 8.00
C ASP A 156 -5.54 16.70 7.35
N LYS A 157 -5.88 17.97 7.10
CA LYS A 157 -7.17 18.38 6.50
C LYS A 157 -7.44 17.73 5.13
N ARG A 158 -6.39 17.31 4.42
CA ARG A 158 -6.49 16.60 3.14
C ARG A 158 -7.07 15.19 3.27
N MET A 159 -7.16 14.64 4.47
CA MET A 159 -7.86 13.37 4.75
C MET A 159 -9.38 13.55 4.87
N GLN A 160 -9.86 14.77 5.07
CA GLN A 160 -11.29 15.04 5.34
C GLN A 160 -12.22 14.51 4.24
N PRO A 161 -11.96 14.71 2.93
CA PRO A 161 -12.84 14.19 1.89
C PRO A 161 -13.05 12.66 1.95
N ALA A 162 -12.00 11.90 2.29
CA ALA A 162 -12.10 10.45 2.46
C ALA A 162 -12.92 10.07 3.72
N ILE A 163 -12.74 10.80 4.81
CA ILE A 163 -13.56 10.65 6.04
C ILE A 163 -15.02 10.94 5.76
N ASP A 164 -15.33 12.00 5.01
CA ASP A 164 -16.72 12.37 4.69
C ASP A 164 -17.40 11.25 3.87
N ILE A 165 -16.68 10.63 2.94
CA ILE A 165 -17.18 9.48 2.22
C ILE A 165 -17.44 8.29 3.17
N LEU A 166 -16.53 8.03 4.10
CA LEU A 166 -16.67 6.97 5.10
C LEU A 166 -17.92 7.21 5.97
N LEU A 167 -18.08 8.43 6.49
CA LEU A 167 -19.22 8.80 7.32
C LEU A 167 -20.54 8.72 6.57
N LYS A 168 -20.58 9.18 5.31
CA LYS A 168 -21.77 9.08 4.44
C LYS A 168 -22.24 7.65 4.23
N LYS A 169 -21.31 6.68 4.25
CA LYS A 169 -21.63 5.25 4.05
C LYS A 169 -21.94 4.51 5.36
N ARG A 170 -21.82 5.18 6.49
CA ARG A 170 -22.10 4.57 7.80
C ARG A 170 -23.58 4.35 7.98
N ASN A 171 -23.95 3.14 8.38
CA ASN A 171 -25.31 2.79 8.77
C ASN A 171 -25.72 3.47 10.09
N GLN A 172 -27.02 3.57 10.35
CA GLN A 172 -27.54 4.15 11.60
C GLN A 172 -27.07 3.39 12.84
N ASN A 173 -26.83 2.09 12.74
CA ASN A 173 -26.30 1.24 13.82
C ASN A 173 -24.78 1.34 13.99
N GLY A 174 -24.11 2.25 13.27
CA GLY A 174 -22.68 2.48 13.39
C GLY A 174 -21.79 1.53 12.59
N THR A 175 -22.32 0.67 11.76
CA THR A 175 -21.58 -0.28 10.91
C THR A 175 -21.47 0.19 9.47
N TRP A 176 -20.68 -0.52 8.66
CA TRP A 176 -20.59 -0.35 7.22
C TRP A 176 -20.89 -1.66 6.51
N ASN A 177 -21.58 -1.58 5.40
CA ASN A 177 -21.82 -2.77 4.56
C ASN A 177 -20.57 -3.12 3.75
N VAL A 178 -20.27 -4.40 3.62
CA VAL A 178 -19.30 -4.88 2.64
C VAL A 178 -19.85 -4.60 1.23
N GLN A 179 -19.09 -3.81 0.43
CA GLN A 179 -19.58 -3.30 -0.85
C GLN A 179 -19.08 -4.10 -2.06
N ALA A 180 -18.02 -4.87 -1.88
CA ALA A 180 -17.50 -5.74 -2.93
C ALA A 180 -16.77 -6.93 -2.30
N LYS A 181 -16.92 -8.09 -2.94
CA LYS A 181 -15.99 -9.21 -2.77
C LYS A 181 -15.01 -9.18 -3.93
N HIS A 182 -13.73 -9.31 -3.64
CA HIS A 182 -12.73 -9.48 -4.69
C HIS A 182 -12.82 -10.90 -5.24
N SER A 183 -12.65 -11.05 -6.56
CA SER A 183 -12.48 -12.35 -7.18
C SER A 183 -11.22 -13.04 -6.64
N GLY A 184 -11.31 -14.31 -6.36
CA GLY A 184 -10.23 -15.14 -5.83
C GLY A 184 -10.80 -16.29 -5.01
N GLN A 185 -9.99 -17.31 -4.79
CA GLN A 185 -10.37 -18.43 -3.94
C GLN A 185 -10.28 -18.01 -2.48
N THR A 186 -11.40 -18.06 -1.76
CA THR A 186 -11.45 -17.97 -0.30
C THR A 186 -11.78 -19.34 0.27
N HIS A 187 -11.05 -19.78 1.28
CA HIS A 187 -11.29 -21.07 1.91
C HIS A 187 -12.51 -21.05 2.85
N PHE A 188 -12.91 -19.87 3.31
CA PHE A 188 -14.09 -19.62 4.14
C PHE A 188 -14.54 -18.17 4.01
N ASP A 189 -15.84 -17.94 4.22
CA ASP A 189 -16.36 -16.57 4.28
C ASP A 189 -16.05 -15.96 5.65
N MET A 190 -15.25 -14.88 5.65
CA MET A 190 -14.94 -14.11 6.87
C MET A 190 -16.10 -13.23 7.32
N GLU A 191 -16.97 -12.84 6.36
CA GLU A 191 -18.24 -12.17 6.63
C GLU A 191 -19.35 -12.74 5.75
N LYS A 192 -20.54 -12.93 6.35
CA LYS A 192 -21.73 -13.23 5.56
C LYS A 192 -22.19 -11.93 4.89
N SER A 193 -22.07 -11.83 3.55
CA SER A 193 -22.75 -10.77 2.84
C SER A 193 -24.26 -10.93 3.12
N ARG A 194 -24.90 -9.91 3.68
CA ARG A 194 -26.34 -9.83 3.67
C ARG A 194 -26.76 -9.62 2.22
N THR A 195 -27.03 -10.70 1.51
CA THR A 195 -27.90 -10.65 0.33
C THR A 195 -29.29 -10.38 0.86
N SER A 196 -29.76 -9.18 0.69
CA SER A 196 -31.18 -8.82 0.79
C SER A 196 -31.96 -9.59 -0.27
#